data_64c9e38241ddedf2d633826e0e3f59ce
#
_entry.id   64c9e38241ddedf2d633826e0e3f59ce
#
_cell.length_a   1.000
_cell.length_b   1.000
_cell.length_c   1.000
_cell.angle_alpha   90.00
_cell.angle_beta   90.00
_cell.angle_gamma   90.00
#
_symmetry.space_group_name_H-M   'P 1'
#
loop_
_entity.id
_entity.type
_entity.pdbx_description
1 polymer ?
#
loop_
_entity_poly.entity_id
_entity_poly.type
_entity_poly.pdbx_seq_one_letter_code
_entity_poly.pdbx_strand_id
1 'polypeptide(L)'
;MLRTWLGKKGFQAETAGSVTAAKRLLEKTAFDLILSDLRLPDDDGITLLPWKKEQGIDAPLIIMTSYADIQNAVLAMKEGASDYVSKPIKPDLLLQKINDALANGSTADNDVAEKPATDSADDSDPDFLEGESEAARKLYSMVSLVAPTQMSVLINGASGTGKEYVAHRIHRQSKRADKPFVAIDCGSISKELAASEFFGHVKGSFTGALADKTGAFVEANGGTLFLDEVGNLSYEVQVQLLRALQERKVRPVGATKEIDVDVRLVTATNEDLQAAIAKGTFREDLYHRLNEFTLQMPALHERGGDILLFANFFLRQANRELDRNVDGFDAESQRILMDYAWPGNLRQLKNLVKRATLLAADTLIHPRDFADGLTPASAPADEAAPQAQAPASLHLRNSDEERERIIEALQQTKYNKSKAAQLLGVDRKTLYNKIKQYGL
;
A
#
# COMPACT_ATOMS: atom_id res chain seq x y z
N MET A 1 -27.25 24.58 18.19
CA MET A 1 -25.87 24.97 18.45
C MET A 1 -25.05 25.01 17.14
N LEU A 2 -24.99 23.96 16.34
CA LEU A 2 -24.24 23.91 15.09
C LEU A 2 -24.71 24.96 14.05
N ARG A 3 -26.06 25.11 13.84
CA ARG A 3 -26.63 26.13 12.95
C ARG A 3 -26.16 27.56 13.28
N THR A 4 -26.18 27.92 14.56
CA THR A 4 -25.77 29.26 15.02
C THR A 4 -24.28 29.49 14.83
N TRP A 5 -23.46 28.43 14.99
CA TRP A 5 -22.02 28.50 14.76
C TRP A 5 -21.69 28.63 13.26
N LEU A 6 -22.33 27.85 12.39
CA LEU A 6 -22.21 27.97 10.95
C LEU A 6 -22.62 29.36 10.45
N GLY A 7 -23.72 29.92 10.99
CA GLY A 7 -24.13 31.27 10.65
C GLY A 7 -23.12 32.35 11.01
N LYS A 8 -22.35 32.18 12.11
CA LYS A 8 -21.22 33.07 12.46
C LYS A 8 -20.03 32.95 11.51
N LYS A 9 -19.93 31.83 10.79
CA LYS A 9 -18.87 31.59 9.80
C LYS A 9 -19.31 31.95 8.37
N GLY A 10 -20.48 32.55 8.19
CA GLY A 10 -20.99 33.05 6.90
C GLY A 10 -21.83 32.05 6.10
N PHE A 11 -22.15 30.86 6.66
CA PHE A 11 -23.00 29.88 6.01
C PHE A 11 -24.48 30.08 6.36
N GLN A 12 -25.36 29.93 5.37
CA GLN A 12 -26.79 29.81 5.60
C GLN A 12 -27.13 28.33 5.83
N ALA A 13 -27.63 27.99 7.02
CA ALA A 13 -27.90 26.61 7.38
C ALA A 13 -29.37 26.39 7.73
N GLU A 14 -29.98 25.40 7.10
CA GLU A 14 -31.28 24.85 7.47
C GLU A 14 -31.10 23.52 8.23
N THR A 15 -32.13 23.13 8.98
CA THR A 15 -32.06 21.92 9.81
C THR A 15 -33.28 21.04 9.59
N ALA A 16 -33.04 19.75 9.43
CA ALA A 16 -34.05 18.70 9.39
C ALA A 16 -33.87 17.77 10.59
N GLY A 17 -34.92 17.34 11.24
CA GLY A 17 -34.88 16.46 12.40
C GLY A 17 -34.96 14.97 12.07
N SER A 18 -35.10 14.61 10.79
CA SER A 18 -35.23 13.23 10.32
C SER A 18 -34.82 13.11 8.85
N VAL A 19 -34.56 11.90 8.38
CA VAL A 19 -34.27 11.60 6.95
C VAL A 19 -35.45 12.03 6.07
N THR A 20 -36.68 11.72 6.48
CA THR A 20 -37.90 12.11 5.74
C THR A 20 -38.05 13.63 5.63
N ALA A 21 -37.72 14.36 6.69
CA ALA A 21 -37.76 15.82 6.67
C ALA A 21 -36.64 16.41 5.79
N ALA A 22 -35.48 15.82 5.83
CA ALA A 22 -34.34 16.21 4.98
C ALA A 22 -34.64 16.00 3.47
N LYS A 23 -35.21 14.86 3.08
CA LYS A 23 -35.64 14.58 1.70
C LYS A 23 -36.64 15.64 1.20
N ARG A 24 -37.68 15.98 1.98
CA ARG A 24 -38.64 17.00 1.61
C ARG A 24 -38.03 18.41 1.46
N LEU A 25 -36.96 18.68 2.21
CA LEU A 25 -36.28 19.96 2.15
C LEU A 25 -35.41 20.03 0.88
N LEU A 26 -34.70 18.96 0.59
CA LEU A 26 -33.83 18.80 -0.59
C LEU A 26 -34.63 18.78 -1.91
N GLU A 27 -35.89 18.32 -1.90
CA GLU A 27 -36.81 18.41 -3.06
C GLU A 27 -37.25 19.84 -3.39
N LYS A 28 -37.25 20.73 -2.39
CA LYS A 28 -37.79 22.11 -2.53
C LYS A 28 -36.69 23.14 -2.71
N THR A 29 -35.52 22.90 -2.19
CA THR A 29 -34.42 23.88 -2.13
C THR A 29 -33.12 23.20 -2.47
N ALA A 30 -32.36 23.82 -3.37
CA ALA A 30 -30.99 23.38 -3.64
C ALA A 30 -30.06 23.80 -2.52
N PHE A 31 -29.16 22.92 -2.13
CA PHE A 31 -28.14 23.16 -1.11
C PHE A 31 -26.78 22.86 -1.70
N ASP A 32 -25.77 23.62 -1.29
CA ASP A 32 -24.39 23.44 -1.71
C ASP A 32 -23.69 22.30 -0.96
N LEU A 33 -24.20 21.92 0.23
CA LEU A 33 -23.62 20.87 1.08
C LEU A 33 -24.67 20.33 2.06
N ILE A 34 -24.58 19.05 2.34
CA ILE A 34 -25.43 18.33 3.30
C ILE A 34 -24.56 17.81 4.45
N LEU A 35 -24.93 18.16 5.71
CA LEU A 35 -24.36 17.56 6.91
C LEU A 35 -25.41 16.65 7.55
N SER A 36 -25.17 15.35 7.62
CA SER A 36 -26.13 14.41 8.20
C SER A 36 -25.53 13.69 9.41
N ASP A 37 -26.34 13.55 10.46
CA ASP A 37 -26.02 12.56 11.49
C ASP A 37 -26.13 11.16 10.91
N LEU A 38 -25.27 10.25 11.34
CA LEU A 38 -25.36 8.86 10.95
C LEU A 38 -26.67 8.24 11.41
N ARG A 39 -27.09 8.51 12.66
CA ARG A 39 -28.31 7.98 13.23
C ARG A 39 -29.33 9.10 13.42
N LEU A 40 -30.42 9.00 12.69
CA LEU A 40 -31.59 9.89 12.81
C LEU A 40 -32.80 9.10 13.37
N PRO A 41 -33.81 9.77 13.88
CA PRO A 41 -34.92 9.10 14.57
C PRO A 41 -35.74 8.13 13.71
N ASP A 42 -35.78 8.33 12.40
CA ASP A 42 -36.60 7.56 11.45
C ASP A 42 -35.76 6.60 10.58
N ASP A 43 -34.49 6.88 10.33
CA ASP A 43 -33.62 6.04 9.50
C ASP A 43 -32.16 6.45 9.69
N ASP A 44 -31.22 5.68 9.14
CA ASP A 44 -29.80 6.05 9.10
C ASP A 44 -29.55 7.12 8.03
N GLY A 45 -28.73 8.14 8.36
CA GLY A 45 -28.39 9.24 7.45
C GLY A 45 -27.67 8.79 6.17
N ILE A 46 -27.10 7.58 6.15
CA ILE A 46 -26.51 6.94 4.96
C ILE A 46 -27.56 6.74 3.85
N THR A 47 -28.82 6.50 4.20
CA THR A 47 -29.89 6.27 3.22
C THR A 47 -30.18 7.49 2.34
N LEU A 48 -29.66 8.67 2.72
CA LEU A 48 -29.68 9.86 1.87
C LEU A 48 -28.76 9.72 0.64
N LEU A 49 -27.71 8.91 0.68
CA LEU A 49 -26.73 8.78 -0.39
C LEU A 49 -27.33 8.17 -1.67
N PRO A 50 -27.90 6.94 -1.64
CA PRO A 50 -28.54 6.37 -2.82
C PRO A 50 -29.73 7.23 -3.29
N TRP A 51 -30.55 7.74 -2.36
CA TRP A 51 -31.69 8.56 -2.69
C TRP A 51 -31.30 9.86 -3.40
N LYS A 52 -30.30 10.63 -2.91
CA LYS A 52 -29.83 11.85 -3.59
C LYS A 52 -29.32 11.57 -5.00
N LYS A 53 -28.66 10.43 -5.21
CA LYS A 53 -28.16 10.01 -6.51
C LYS A 53 -29.30 9.72 -7.49
N GLU A 54 -30.39 9.07 -7.02
CA GLU A 54 -31.60 8.85 -7.81
C GLU A 54 -32.32 10.15 -8.18
N GLN A 55 -32.27 11.16 -7.30
CA GLN A 55 -32.87 12.48 -7.53
C GLN A 55 -31.97 13.44 -8.32
N GLY A 56 -30.75 13.05 -8.69
CA GLY A 56 -29.82 13.92 -9.42
C GLY A 56 -29.33 15.11 -8.58
N ILE A 57 -29.21 14.95 -7.26
CA ILE A 57 -28.71 16.00 -6.35
C ILE A 57 -27.20 15.84 -6.20
N ASP A 58 -26.41 16.77 -6.73
CA ASP A 58 -24.96 16.72 -6.73
C ASP A 58 -24.32 17.24 -5.43
N ALA A 59 -25.10 17.89 -4.54
CA ALA A 59 -24.59 18.45 -3.30
C ALA A 59 -23.75 17.41 -2.50
N PRO A 60 -22.49 17.70 -2.12
CA PRO A 60 -21.68 16.82 -1.31
C PRO A 60 -22.32 16.53 0.04
N LEU A 61 -22.21 15.29 0.54
CA LEU A 61 -22.76 14.86 1.81
C LEU A 61 -21.67 14.44 2.76
N ILE A 62 -21.60 15.09 3.93
CA ILE A 62 -20.68 14.77 5.04
C ILE A 62 -21.47 14.08 6.15
N ILE A 63 -21.03 12.91 6.59
CA ILE A 63 -21.66 12.16 7.68
C ILE A 63 -21.02 12.53 9.03
N MET A 64 -21.84 12.81 10.03
CA MET A 64 -21.42 12.98 11.42
C MET A 64 -21.66 11.68 12.18
N THR A 65 -20.63 11.10 12.82
CA THR A 65 -20.71 9.80 13.47
C THR A 65 -20.15 9.80 14.89
N SER A 66 -20.65 8.89 15.73
CA SER A 66 -20.04 8.63 17.03
C SER A 66 -18.90 7.64 16.90
N TYR A 67 -17.98 7.60 17.87
CA TYR A 67 -16.84 6.68 17.93
C TYR A 67 -17.24 5.19 17.84
N ALA A 68 -18.46 4.84 18.22
CA ALA A 68 -18.99 3.48 18.22
C ALA A 68 -19.44 2.99 16.82
N ASP A 69 -19.66 3.92 15.86
CA ASP A 69 -20.29 3.63 14.57
C ASP A 69 -19.32 3.72 13.38
N ILE A 70 -18.04 3.46 13.60
CA ILE A 70 -16.97 3.58 12.58
C ILE A 70 -17.22 2.68 11.36
N GLN A 71 -17.76 1.47 11.55
CA GLN A 71 -18.09 0.57 10.44
C GLN A 71 -19.15 1.17 9.49
N ASN A 72 -20.11 1.90 10.03
CA ASN A 72 -21.13 2.58 9.25
C ASN A 72 -20.59 3.83 8.54
N ALA A 73 -19.59 4.52 9.09
CA ALA A 73 -18.91 5.61 8.40
C ALA A 73 -18.12 5.10 7.17
N VAL A 74 -17.52 3.90 7.28
CA VAL A 74 -16.87 3.22 6.14
C VAL A 74 -17.88 2.85 5.06
N LEU A 75 -19.06 2.38 5.46
CA LEU A 75 -20.15 2.09 4.53
C LEU A 75 -20.61 3.36 3.82
N ALA A 76 -20.77 4.47 4.54
CA ALA A 76 -21.12 5.76 3.97
C ALA A 76 -20.12 6.25 2.92
N MET A 77 -18.81 6.09 3.17
CA MET A 77 -17.77 6.43 2.18
C MET A 77 -17.85 5.55 0.94
N LYS A 78 -18.14 4.25 1.09
CA LYS A 78 -18.34 3.32 -0.05
C LYS A 78 -19.59 3.69 -0.87
N GLU A 79 -20.65 4.14 -0.22
CA GLU A 79 -21.90 4.57 -0.86
C GLU A 79 -21.80 5.97 -1.50
N GLY A 80 -20.68 6.67 -1.34
CA GLY A 80 -20.39 7.93 -2.02
C GLY A 80 -20.55 9.18 -1.14
N ALA A 81 -20.45 9.06 0.18
CA ALA A 81 -20.28 10.24 1.05
C ALA A 81 -18.99 10.98 0.69
N SER A 82 -19.05 12.31 0.69
CA SER A 82 -17.86 13.13 0.36
C SER A 82 -16.85 13.12 1.49
N ASP A 83 -17.28 13.07 2.75
CA ASP A 83 -16.43 12.96 3.92
C ASP A 83 -17.26 12.57 5.17
N TYR A 84 -16.58 12.44 6.31
CA TYR A 84 -17.24 12.22 7.61
C TYR A 84 -16.57 13.03 8.72
N VAL A 85 -17.30 13.26 9.82
CA VAL A 85 -16.79 13.96 11.01
C VAL A 85 -17.15 13.17 12.26
N SER A 86 -16.15 12.85 13.09
CA SER A 86 -16.37 12.16 14.36
C SER A 86 -16.87 13.11 15.45
N LYS A 87 -17.81 12.65 16.27
CA LYS A 87 -18.25 13.35 17.49
C LYS A 87 -17.31 12.98 18.67
N PRO A 88 -16.89 13.92 19.53
CA PRO A 88 -17.29 15.33 19.57
C PRO A 88 -16.69 16.16 18.42
N ILE A 89 -17.54 16.99 17.79
CA ILE A 89 -17.17 17.77 16.61
C ILE A 89 -16.15 18.84 17.02
N LYS A 90 -14.96 18.81 16.38
CA LYS A 90 -13.97 19.88 16.45
C LYS A 90 -14.33 20.95 15.42
N PRO A 91 -14.60 22.21 15.84
CA PRO A 91 -15.11 23.26 14.95
C PRO A 91 -14.20 23.55 13.75
N ASP A 92 -12.87 23.59 13.96
CA ASP A 92 -11.91 23.93 12.91
C ASP A 92 -11.82 22.82 11.86
N LEU A 93 -11.83 21.55 12.29
CA LEU A 93 -11.83 20.40 11.40
C LEU A 93 -13.12 20.32 10.56
N LEU A 94 -14.29 20.62 11.18
CA LEU A 94 -15.57 20.65 10.45
C LEU A 94 -15.55 21.75 9.39
N LEU A 95 -15.03 22.94 9.71
CA LEU A 95 -14.95 24.06 8.78
C LEU A 95 -14.04 23.73 7.58
N GLN A 96 -12.92 23.11 7.84
CA GLN A 96 -11.99 22.65 6.78
C GLN A 96 -12.69 21.66 5.84
N LYS A 97 -13.34 20.63 6.37
CA LYS A 97 -14.05 19.62 5.57
C LYS A 97 -15.23 20.20 4.77
N ILE A 98 -15.94 21.18 5.31
CA ILE A 98 -16.99 21.90 4.59
C ILE A 98 -16.40 22.66 3.41
N ASN A 99 -15.31 23.41 3.61
CA ASN A 99 -14.66 24.16 2.54
C ASN A 99 -14.08 23.25 1.46
N ASP A 100 -13.47 22.14 1.84
CA ASP A 100 -12.92 21.14 0.90
C ASP A 100 -14.05 20.50 0.07
N ALA A 101 -15.19 20.18 0.68
CA ALA A 101 -16.34 19.61 -0.01
C ALA A 101 -17.00 20.60 -0.97
N LEU A 102 -17.10 21.89 -0.60
CA LEU A 102 -17.62 22.95 -1.45
C LEU A 102 -16.70 23.29 -2.62
N ALA A 103 -15.38 23.26 -2.41
CA ALA A 103 -14.39 23.49 -3.47
C ALA A 103 -14.43 22.41 -4.55
N ASN A 104 -14.67 21.15 -4.16
CA ASN A 104 -14.78 20.01 -5.07
C ASN A 104 -16.14 19.90 -5.79
N GLY A 105 -17.18 20.57 -5.30
CA GLY A 105 -18.52 20.62 -5.90
C GLY A 105 -18.70 21.67 -7.01
N SER A 106 -17.71 22.53 -7.26
CA SER A 106 -17.84 23.70 -8.15
C SER A 106 -17.14 23.53 -9.51
N THR A 107 -16.81 22.34 -10.00
CA THR A 107 -16.18 22.14 -11.29
C THR A 107 -17.19 21.71 -12.38
N ALA A 108 -18.09 22.66 -12.75
CA ALA A 108 -18.56 22.79 -14.11
C ALA A 108 -18.27 24.25 -14.53
N ASP A 109 -17.40 24.38 -15.52
CA ASP A 109 -16.99 25.58 -16.28
C ASP A 109 -16.01 26.61 -15.67
N ASN A 110 -14.89 26.66 -16.34
CA ASN A 110 -14.05 27.80 -16.74
C ASN A 110 -12.88 28.32 -15.87
N ASP A 111 -11.73 28.17 -16.54
CA ASP A 111 -10.58 29.10 -16.65
C ASP A 111 -9.70 29.42 -15.43
N VAL A 112 -8.50 28.88 -15.57
CA VAL A 112 -7.14 29.41 -15.33
C VAL A 112 -7.07 30.77 -14.59
N ALA A 113 -6.62 30.71 -13.33
CA ALA A 113 -5.74 31.74 -12.79
C ALA A 113 -4.89 31.11 -11.66
N GLU A 114 -3.60 30.99 -11.92
CA GLU A 114 -2.56 30.74 -10.95
C GLU A 114 -2.67 31.72 -9.77
N LYS A 115 -2.69 31.19 -8.55
CA LYS A 115 -2.26 31.92 -7.35
C LYS A 115 -1.30 31.04 -6.55
N PRO A 116 -0.21 31.64 -6.07
CA PRO A 116 0.90 30.91 -5.48
C PRO A 116 0.53 30.27 -4.15
N ALA A 117 1.01 29.06 -3.97
CA ALA A 117 0.97 28.33 -2.71
C ALA A 117 1.54 29.18 -1.58
N THR A 118 0.70 29.51 -0.60
CA THR A 118 1.17 29.97 0.70
C THR A 118 1.44 28.76 1.58
N ASP A 119 2.66 28.68 2.02
CA ASP A 119 3.20 27.73 2.98
C ASP A 119 2.26 27.55 4.18
N SER A 120 1.64 26.38 4.29
CA SER A 120 1.15 25.87 5.56
C SER A 120 2.19 24.87 6.08
N ALA A 121 2.83 25.25 7.18
CA ALA A 121 3.90 24.56 7.88
C ALA A 121 3.60 23.05 7.99
N ASP A 122 4.28 22.30 7.25
CA ASP A 122 5.31 21.29 7.43
C ASP A 122 5.19 20.46 8.71
N ASP A 123 4.38 19.38 8.60
CA ASP A 123 4.56 18.15 9.35
C ASP A 123 4.82 17.01 8.34
N SER A 124 5.42 17.34 7.20
CA SER A 124 5.86 16.43 6.17
C SER A 124 7.21 15.85 6.57
N ASP A 125 7.20 14.57 6.90
CA ASP A 125 8.42 13.77 6.93
C ASP A 125 9.16 13.95 5.59
N PRO A 126 10.41 14.43 5.59
CA PRO A 126 11.15 14.73 4.37
C PRO A 126 11.30 13.54 3.42
N ASP A 127 11.00 12.34 3.89
CA ASP A 127 11.10 11.10 3.12
C ASP A 127 9.76 10.60 2.55
N PHE A 128 8.63 11.27 2.86
CA PHE A 128 7.31 10.79 2.46
C PHE A 128 6.43 11.90 1.88
N LEU A 129 5.80 11.59 0.75
CA LEU A 129 4.87 12.48 0.06
C LEU A 129 3.49 11.82 -0.05
N GLU A 130 2.44 12.59 0.19
CA GLU A 130 1.06 12.17 -0.02
C GLU A 130 0.57 12.60 -1.40
N GLY A 131 -0.24 11.73 -2.03
CA GLY A 131 -0.91 12.09 -3.27
C GLY A 131 -2.09 13.04 -3.02
N GLU A 132 -2.42 13.82 -4.03
CA GLU A 132 -3.50 14.81 -4.01
C GLU A 132 -4.70 14.38 -4.85
N SER A 133 -4.61 13.27 -5.58
CA SER A 133 -5.69 12.71 -6.39
C SER A 133 -6.91 12.36 -5.54
N GLU A 134 -8.08 12.26 -6.14
CA GLU A 134 -9.31 11.83 -5.47
C GLU A 134 -9.14 10.45 -4.81
N ALA A 135 -8.47 9.52 -5.51
CA ALA A 135 -8.17 8.19 -4.99
C ALA A 135 -7.27 8.26 -3.73
N ALA A 136 -6.26 9.14 -3.74
CA ALA A 136 -5.38 9.36 -2.60
C ALA A 136 -6.14 10.01 -1.43
N ARG A 137 -6.92 11.05 -1.66
CA ARG A 137 -7.74 11.71 -0.62
C ARG A 137 -8.72 10.73 0.03
N LYS A 138 -9.37 9.87 -0.77
CA LYS A 138 -10.27 8.83 -0.27
C LYS A 138 -9.54 7.82 0.61
N LEU A 139 -8.34 7.39 0.21
CA LEU A 139 -7.50 6.51 1.02
C LEU A 139 -7.14 7.17 2.36
N TYR A 140 -6.62 8.41 2.33
CA TYR A 140 -6.17 9.09 3.56
C TYR A 140 -7.32 9.47 4.49
N SER A 141 -8.52 9.73 3.98
CA SER A 141 -9.70 9.90 4.82
C SER A 141 -10.03 8.61 5.60
N MET A 142 -9.93 7.44 4.95
CA MET A 142 -10.10 6.14 5.63
C MET A 142 -8.98 5.85 6.63
N VAL A 143 -7.74 6.23 6.32
CA VAL A 143 -6.61 6.13 7.26
C VAL A 143 -6.89 6.95 8.52
N SER A 144 -7.28 8.21 8.36
CA SER A 144 -7.60 9.10 9.50
C SER A 144 -8.78 8.60 10.33
N LEU A 145 -9.71 7.86 9.71
CA LEU A 145 -10.83 7.22 10.40
C LEU A 145 -10.36 6.06 11.27
N VAL A 146 -9.55 5.15 10.73
CA VAL A 146 -9.16 3.93 11.44
C VAL A 146 -8.00 4.13 12.40
N ALA A 147 -7.13 5.12 12.15
CA ALA A 147 -5.92 5.34 12.93
C ALA A 147 -6.16 5.47 14.45
N PRO A 148 -7.17 6.23 14.96
CA PRO A 148 -7.39 6.38 16.40
C PRO A 148 -7.98 5.14 17.07
N THR A 149 -8.37 4.10 16.32
CA THR A 149 -9.00 2.88 16.83
C THR A 149 -7.98 1.82 17.24
N GLN A 150 -8.46 0.73 17.86
CA GLN A 150 -7.63 -0.46 18.15
C GLN A 150 -7.85 -1.59 17.13
N MET A 151 -8.62 -1.34 16.07
CA MET A 151 -8.91 -2.34 15.05
C MET A 151 -7.64 -2.80 14.34
N SER A 152 -7.58 -4.08 14.01
CA SER A 152 -6.61 -4.62 13.09
C SER A 152 -6.89 -4.08 11.67
N VAL A 153 -5.84 -3.68 10.96
CA VAL A 153 -5.98 -3.11 9.61
C VAL A 153 -5.27 -4.00 8.60
N LEU A 154 -6.01 -4.40 7.55
CA LEU A 154 -5.45 -5.10 6.40
C LEU A 154 -5.32 -4.12 5.22
N ILE A 155 -4.09 -3.85 4.79
CA ILE A 155 -3.78 -2.99 3.65
C ILE A 155 -3.58 -3.88 2.42
N ASN A 156 -4.52 -3.80 1.48
CA ASN A 156 -4.50 -4.58 0.25
C ASN A 156 -4.03 -3.73 -0.93
N GLY A 157 -3.18 -4.26 -1.78
CA GLY A 157 -2.75 -3.55 -2.99
C GLY A 157 -1.49 -4.10 -3.61
N ALA A 158 -1.29 -3.79 -4.89
CA ALA A 158 -0.16 -4.25 -5.68
C ALA A 158 1.20 -3.90 -5.04
N SER A 159 2.24 -4.64 -5.42
CA SER A 159 3.60 -4.35 -4.94
C SER A 159 4.04 -2.94 -5.36
N GLY A 160 4.75 -2.25 -4.46
CA GLY A 160 5.28 -0.91 -4.72
C GLY A 160 4.27 0.24 -4.64
N THR A 161 3.03 0.03 -4.19
CA THR A 161 2.01 1.09 -4.06
C THR A 161 2.19 2.01 -2.84
N GLY A 162 3.08 1.66 -1.90
CA GLY A 162 3.35 2.44 -0.69
C GLY A 162 2.59 1.96 0.55
N LYS A 163 2.30 0.67 0.68
CA LYS A 163 1.58 0.07 1.82
C LYS A 163 2.25 0.34 3.17
N GLU A 164 3.58 0.25 3.22
CA GLU A 164 4.36 0.52 4.43
C GLU A 164 4.20 1.97 4.91
N TYR A 165 4.20 2.93 3.96
CA TYR A 165 3.94 4.34 4.29
C TYR A 165 2.58 4.52 4.97
N VAL A 166 1.54 3.90 4.42
CA VAL A 166 0.18 3.95 5.00
C VAL A 166 0.17 3.32 6.39
N ALA A 167 0.90 2.23 6.62
CA ALA A 167 1.01 1.61 7.94
C ALA A 167 1.69 2.54 8.96
N HIS A 168 2.78 3.21 8.58
CA HIS A 168 3.42 4.25 9.40
C HIS A 168 2.47 5.41 9.72
N ARG A 169 1.69 5.87 8.72
CA ARG A 169 0.73 6.95 8.94
C ARG A 169 -0.39 6.55 9.89
N ILE A 170 -0.92 5.31 9.78
CA ILE A 170 -1.88 4.77 10.74
C ILE A 170 -1.31 4.81 12.15
N HIS A 171 -0.06 4.41 12.34
CA HIS A 171 0.60 4.43 13.65
C HIS A 171 0.74 5.87 14.18
N ARG A 172 1.28 6.80 13.37
CA ARG A 172 1.49 8.21 13.76
C ARG A 172 0.19 8.92 14.15
N GLN A 173 -0.91 8.61 13.49
CA GLN A 173 -2.25 9.18 13.81
C GLN A 173 -3.00 8.40 14.89
N SER A 174 -2.42 7.35 15.45
CA SER A 174 -3.03 6.51 16.48
C SER A 174 -2.78 7.05 17.89
N LYS A 175 -3.49 6.48 18.86
CA LYS A 175 -3.21 6.73 20.29
C LYS A 175 -1.89 6.12 20.77
N ARG A 176 -1.18 5.41 19.89
CA ARG A 176 0.10 4.75 20.15
C ARG A 176 1.25 5.40 19.37
N ALA A 177 1.08 6.64 18.91
CA ALA A 177 2.08 7.35 18.08
C ALA A 177 3.46 7.45 18.75
N ASP A 178 3.50 7.60 20.08
CA ASP A 178 4.74 7.69 20.89
C ASP A 178 5.27 6.31 21.33
N LYS A 179 4.67 5.22 20.86
CA LYS A 179 5.03 3.85 21.22
C LYS A 179 5.81 3.17 20.09
N PRO A 180 6.45 2.01 20.32
CA PRO A 180 7.20 1.33 19.29
C PRO A 180 6.35 1.00 18.05
N PHE A 181 6.94 1.22 16.86
CA PHE A 181 6.48 0.68 15.60
C PHE A 181 7.50 -0.35 15.12
N VAL A 182 7.10 -1.61 15.08
CA VAL A 182 7.97 -2.70 14.64
C VAL A 182 7.42 -3.25 13.33
N ALA A 183 8.25 -3.27 12.28
CA ALA A 183 7.91 -3.76 10.95
C ALA A 183 8.60 -5.10 10.69
N ILE A 184 7.86 -6.05 10.14
CA ILE A 184 8.36 -7.34 9.67
C ILE A 184 7.91 -7.56 8.23
N ASP A 185 8.87 -7.84 7.35
CA ASP A 185 8.62 -8.35 6.01
C ASP A 185 8.58 -9.88 6.06
N CYS A 186 7.36 -10.46 5.98
CA CYS A 186 7.14 -11.90 6.05
C CYS A 186 7.72 -12.66 4.84
N GLY A 187 7.91 -11.98 3.70
CA GLY A 187 8.50 -12.57 2.51
C GLY A 187 10.02 -12.73 2.59
N SER A 188 10.69 -11.89 3.39
CA SER A 188 12.16 -11.91 3.52
C SER A 188 12.67 -12.92 4.56
N ILE A 189 11.80 -13.44 5.44
CA ILE A 189 12.18 -14.32 6.53
C ILE A 189 12.06 -15.79 6.12
N SER A 190 13.12 -16.58 6.33
CA SER A 190 13.03 -18.02 6.10
C SER A 190 12.02 -18.68 7.04
N LYS A 191 11.32 -19.72 6.56
CA LYS A 191 10.26 -20.40 7.32
C LYS A 191 10.77 -20.95 8.66
N GLU A 192 12.02 -21.38 8.72
CA GLU A 192 12.66 -21.94 9.91
C GLU A 192 12.93 -20.89 11.00
N LEU A 193 13.18 -19.64 10.59
CA LEU A 193 13.48 -18.54 11.51
C LEU A 193 12.25 -17.71 11.87
N ALA A 194 11.17 -17.83 11.12
CA ALA A 194 10.00 -16.97 11.28
C ALA A 194 9.44 -17.02 12.73
N ALA A 195 9.27 -18.20 13.32
CA ALA A 195 8.81 -18.30 14.71
C ALA A 195 9.73 -17.57 15.69
N SER A 196 11.06 -17.64 15.48
CA SER A 196 12.05 -16.95 16.30
C SER A 196 12.00 -15.42 16.11
N GLU A 197 11.80 -14.94 14.89
CA GLU A 197 11.66 -13.51 14.61
C GLU A 197 10.39 -12.92 15.24
N PHE A 198 9.26 -13.62 15.12
CA PHE A 198 7.98 -13.16 15.67
C PHE A 198 7.90 -13.24 17.20
N PHE A 199 8.25 -14.40 17.76
CA PHE A 199 7.97 -14.72 19.17
C PHE A 199 9.20 -14.72 20.06
N GLY A 200 10.41 -14.69 19.46
CA GLY A 200 11.68 -14.82 20.18
C GLY A 200 12.08 -16.27 20.45
N HIS A 201 13.26 -16.46 21.03
CA HIS A 201 13.74 -17.77 21.44
C HIS A 201 14.65 -17.69 22.65
N VAL A 202 14.78 -18.79 23.39
CA VAL A 202 15.77 -18.95 24.45
C VAL A 202 17.00 -19.67 23.92
N LYS A 203 18.15 -19.38 24.49
CA LYS A 203 19.42 -20.02 24.17
C LYS A 203 19.32 -21.55 24.17
N GLY A 204 19.81 -22.19 23.12
CA GLY A 204 19.85 -23.64 22.98
C GLY A 204 18.53 -24.26 22.48
N SER A 205 17.51 -23.48 22.12
CA SER A 205 16.21 -23.97 21.65
C SER A 205 16.25 -24.65 20.28
N PHE A 206 17.22 -24.32 19.44
CA PHE A 206 17.50 -24.97 18.16
C PHE A 206 18.99 -24.82 17.78
N THR A 207 19.43 -25.55 16.74
CA THR A 207 20.80 -25.46 16.24
C THR A 207 21.06 -24.07 15.66
N GLY A 208 21.93 -23.29 16.36
CA GLY A 208 22.20 -21.88 16.04
C GLY A 208 21.65 -20.86 17.03
N ALA A 209 20.84 -21.27 18.02
CA ALA A 209 20.36 -20.40 19.11
C ALA A 209 21.48 -20.17 20.16
N LEU A 210 22.46 -19.32 19.81
CA LEU A 210 23.65 -19.06 20.67
C LEU A 210 23.34 -18.14 21.85
N ALA A 211 22.30 -17.30 21.76
CA ALA A 211 21.86 -16.37 22.79
C ALA A 211 20.32 -16.32 22.82
N ASP A 212 19.75 -15.70 23.87
CA ASP A 212 18.32 -15.38 23.88
C ASP A 212 18.03 -14.27 22.84
N LYS A 213 16.87 -14.34 22.20
CA LYS A 213 16.39 -13.31 21.26
C LYS A 213 14.98 -12.87 21.66
N THR A 214 14.79 -11.56 21.79
CA THR A 214 13.47 -10.95 21.93
C THR A 214 12.74 -11.01 20.58
N GLY A 215 11.47 -11.38 20.58
CA GLY A 215 10.66 -11.42 19.36
C GLY A 215 9.92 -10.11 19.13
N ALA A 216 9.52 -9.87 17.88
CA ALA A 216 8.87 -8.63 17.45
C ALA A 216 7.59 -8.31 18.22
N PHE A 217 6.82 -9.31 18.66
CA PHE A 217 5.64 -9.07 19.49
C PHE A 217 6.00 -8.43 20.83
N VAL A 218 7.12 -8.81 21.42
CA VAL A 218 7.59 -8.24 22.68
C VAL A 218 8.20 -6.87 22.47
N GLU A 219 8.93 -6.68 21.36
CA GLU A 219 9.48 -5.37 20.96
C GLU A 219 8.40 -4.35 20.65
N ALA A 220 7.29 -4.78 20.00
CA ALA A 220 6.14 -3.94 19.67
C ALA A 220 5.19 -3.71 20.86
N ASN A 221 5.49 -4.23 22.06
CA ASN A 221 4.56 -4.19 23.19
C ASN A 221 4.17 -2.76 23.59
N GLY A 222 2.88 -2.53 23.72
CA GLY A 222 2.27 -1.20 23.91
C GLY A 222 2.11 -0.39 22.63
N GLY A 223 2.73 -0.81 21.50
CA GLY A 223 2.82 -0.11 20.23
C GLY A 223 2.06 -0.78 19.10
N THR A 224 2.66 -0.75 17.91
CA THR A 224 2.09 -1.30 16.67
C THR A 224 3.07 -2.27 16.02
N LEU A 225 2.57 -3.45 15.65
CA LEU A 225 3.30 -4.42 14.83
C LEU A 225 2.76 -4.35 13.40
N PHE A 226 3.64 -4.07 12.45
CA PHE A 226 3.34 -4.09 11.02
C PHE A 226 3.90 -5.34 10.38
N LEU A 227 3.05 -6.09 9.68
CA LEU A 227 3.42 -7.30 8.94
C LEU A 227 3.20 -7.06 7.45
N ASP A 228 4.28 -6.91 6.69
CA ASP A 228 4.19 -6.85 5.22
C ASP A 228 4.20 -8.26 4.64
N GLU A 229 3.53 -8.43 3.49
CA GLU A 229 3.41 -9.69 2.75
C GLU A 229 2.90 -10.86 3.63
N VAL A 230 1.84 -10.61 4.43
CA VAL A 230 1.30 -11.59 5.39
C VAL A 230 0.86 -12.92 4.75
N GLY A 231 0.58 -12.93 3.45
CA GLY A 231 0.26 -14.14 2.68
C GLY A 231 1.40 -15.18 2.66
N ASN A 232 2.66 -14.75 2.82
CA ASN A 232 3.85 -15.60 2.81
C ASN A 232 4.09 -16.36 4.12
N LEU A 233 3.28 -16.15 5.16
CA LEU A 233 3.44 -16.83 6.45
C LEU A 233 3.24 -18.34 6.33
N SER A 234 4.17 -19.12 6.92
CA SER A 234 3.98 -20.57 7.04
C SER A 234 2.76 -20.89 7.92
N TYR A 235 2.14 -22.06 7.68
CA TYR A 235 0.95 -22.48 8.42
C TYR A 235 1.19 -22.51 9.94
N GLU A 236 2.37 -22.94 10.39
CA GLU A 236 2.75 -22.99 11.80
C GLU A 236 2.79 -21.58 12.43
N VAL A 237 3.34 -20.60 11.71
CA VAL A 237 3.38 -19.21 12.17
C VAL A 237 1.99 -18.60 12.19
N GLN A 238 1.12 -18.91 11.21
CA GLN A 238 -0.28 -18.47 11.22
C GLN A 238 -1.02 -18.95 12.48
N VAL A 239 -0.83 -20.22 12.89
CA VAL A 239 -1.43 -20.76 14.12
C VAL A 239 -0.95 -20.02 15.38
N GLN A 240 0.37 -19.77 15.48
CA GLN A 240 0.94 -19.07 16.62
C GLN A 240 0.54 -17.59 16.66
N LEU A 241 0.47 -16.94 15.47
CA LEU A 241 0.01 -15.56 15.31
C LEU A 241 -1.44 -15.42 15.77
N LEU A 242 -2.34 -16.29 15.33
CA LEU A 242 -3.74 -16.28 15.77
C LEU A 242 -3.85 -16.39 17.28
N ARG A 243 -3.08 -17.33 17.89
CA ARG A 243 -3.06 -17.53 19.33
C ARG A 243 -2.57 -16.28 20.07
N ALA A 244 -1.48 -15.66 19.59
CA ALA A 244 -0.96 -14.42 20.17
C ALA A 244 -1.98 -13.26 20.15
N LEU A 245 -2.78 -13.17 19.06
CA LEU A 245 -3.83 -12.16 18.91
C LEU A 245 -5.06 -12.41 19.78
N GLN A 246 -5.38 -13.67 20.05
CA GLN A 246 -6.54 -14.05 20.87
C GLN A 246 -6.23 -14.01 22.37
N GLU A 247 -5.11 -14.60 22.77
CA GLU A 247 -4.73 -14.74 24.18
C GLU A 247 -3.96 -13.53 24.72
N ARG A 248 -3.48 -12.63 23.82
CA ARG A 248 -2.57 -11.51 24.13
C ARG A 248 -1.31 -11.96 24.86
N LYS A 249 -0.82 -13.13 24.49
CA LYS A 249 0.37 -13.75 25.07
C LYS A 249 1.21 -14.39 23.99
N VAL A 250 2.52 -14.34 24.17
CA VAL A 250 3.47 -15.01 23.29
C VAL A 250 4.38 -15.91 24.12
N ARG A 251 4.84 -17.01 23.49
CA ARG A 251 5.80 -17.93 24.11
C ARG A 251 7.03 -18.02 23.21
N PRO A 252 8.20 -17.57 23.69
CA PRO A 252 9.45 -17.75 22.96
C PRO A 252 9.74 -19.23 22.67
N VAL A 253 10.36 -19.50 21.52
CA VAL A 253 10.74 -20.86 21.13
C VAL A 253 11.66 -21.46 22.18
N GLY A 254 11.32 -22.66 22.69
CA GLY A 254 12.04 -23.34 23.76
C GLY A 254 11.74 -22.85 25.17
N ALA A 255 10.96 -21.78 25.37
CA ALA A 255 10.55 -21.31 26.69
C ALA A 255 9.28 -22.01 27.19
N THR A 256 9.15 -22.12 28.51
CA THR A 256 7.92 -22.59 29.18
C THR A 256 7.03 -21.43 29.63
N LYS A 257 7.62 -20.25 29.84
CA LYS A 257 6.94 -19.05 30.34
C LYS A 257 6.31 -18.28 29.17
N GLU A 258 5.06 -17.84 29.34
CA GLU A 258 4.36 -16.91 28.47
C GLU A 258 4.64 -15.46 28.88
N ILE A 259 4.61 -14.55 27.89
CA ILE A 259 4.82 -13.11 28.07
C ILE A 259 3.55 -12.42 27.58
N ASP A 260 2.95 -11.58 28.44
CA ASP A 260 1.80 -10.77 28.08
C ASP A 260 2.23 -9.67 27.09
N VAL A 261 1.43 -9.48 26.02
CA VAL A 261 1.68 -8.47 24.97
C VAL A 261 0.40 -7.73 24.62
N ASP A 262 0.49 -6.42 24.51
CA ASP A 262 -0.59 -5.55 24.00
C ASP A 262 -0.12 -4.84 22.73
N VAL A 263 -0.43 -5.42 21.59
CA VAL A 263 0.05 -4.95 20.29
C VAL A 263 -1.13 -4.64 19.38
N ARG A 264 -1.12 -3.45 18.74
CA ARG A 264 -2.00 -3.16 17.62
C ARG A 264 -1.41 -3.76 16.35
N LEU A 265 -2.22 -4.47 15.57
CA LEU A 265 -1.76 -5.10 14.35
C LEU A 265 -2.17 -4.29 13.12
N VAL A 266 -1.21 -4.05 12.23
CA VAL A 266 -1.40 -3.56 10.86
C VAL A 266 -0.74 -4.57 9.93
N THR A 267 -1.45 -5.04 8.92
CA THR A 267 -0.94 -6.04 7.99
C THR A 267 -1.06 -5.56 6.56
N ALA A 268 -0.19 -6.01 5.68
CA ALA A 268 -0.25 -5.70 4.26
C ALA A 268 -0.07 -6.96 3.41
N THR A 269 -0.70 -6.97 2.24
CA THR A 269 -0.56 -8.05 1.26
C THR A 269 -0.78 -7.53 -0.16
N ASN A 270 -0.16 -8.18 -1.13
CA ASN A 270 -0.44 -8.05 -2.56
C ASN A 270 -1.20 -9.28 -3.10
N GLU A 271 -1.42 -10.30 -2.27
CA GLU A 271 -2.09 -11.53 -2.63
C GLU A 271 -3.59 -11.49 -2.32
N ASP A 272 -4.36 -12.29 -3.06
CA ASP A 272 -5.75 -12.59 -2.74
C ASP A 272 -5.81 -13.65 -1.62
N LEU A 273 -5.97 -13.18 -0.37
CA LEU A 273 -6.07 -14.08 0.79
C LEU A 273 -7.32 -14.97 0.74
N GLN A 274 -8.39 -14.57 0.07
CA GLN A 274 -9.59 -15.40 -0.13
C GLN A 274 -9.26 -16.60 -1.02
N ALA A 275 -8.53 -16.37 -2.11
CA ALA A 275 -8.04 -17.45 -2.96
C ALA A 275 -7.04 -18.36 -2.23
N ALA A 276 -6.19 -17.78 -1.34
CA ALA A 276 -5.27 -18.54 -0.49
C ALA A 276 -6.02 -19.44 0.54
N ILE A 277 -7.12 -18.95 1.12
CA ILE A 277 -8.00 -19.71 2.00
C ILE A 277 -8.62 -20.88 1.22
N ALA A 278 -9.17 -20.64 0.03
CA ALA A 278 -9.76 -21.69 -0.81
C ALA A 278 -8.74 -22.78 -1.19
N LYS A 279 -7.45 -22.43 -1.33
CA LYS A 279 -6.34 -23.38 -1.57
C LYS A 279 -5.83 -24.07 -0.30
N GLY A 280 -6.29 -23.68 0.89
CA GLY A 280 -5.83 -24.20 2.18
C GLY A 280 -4.43 -23.74 2.60
N THR A 281 -3.86 -22.71 1.95
CA THR A 281 -2.54 -22.12 2.29
C THR A 281 -2.63 -21.03 3.34
N PHE A 282 -3.81 -20.42 3.52
CA PHE A 282 -4.07 -19.42 4.55
C PHE A 282 -5.29 -19.82 5.39
N ARG A 283 -5.24 -19.52 6.69
CA ARG A 283 -6.32 -19.88 7.63
C ARG A 283 -7.43 -18.83 7.60
N GLU A 284 -8.67 -19.30 7.50
CA GLU A 284 -9.86 -18.44 7.51
C GLU A 284 -10.05 -17.71 8.86
N ASP A 285 -9.80 -18.38 9.98
CA ASP A 285 -9.92 -17.79 11.31
C ASP A 285 -8.91 -16.66 11.55
N LEU A 286 -7.68 -16.81 11.06
CA LEU A 286 -6.68 -15.75 11.08
C LEU A 286 -7.09 -14.58 10.18
N TYR A 287 -7.56 -14.86 8.96
CA TYR A 287 -8.03 -13.83 8.04
C TYR A 287 -9.09 -12.93 8.69
N HIS A 288 -10.10 -13.49 9.34
CA HIS A 288 -11.13 -12.71 10.02
C HIS A 288 -10.59 -11.85 11.17
N ARG A 289 -9.52 -12.30 11.84
CA ARG A 289 -8.87 -11.52 12.89
C ARG A 289 -7.98 -10.39 12.37
N LEU A 290 -7.38 -10.56 11.18
CA LEU A 290 -6.57 -9.54 10.50
C LEU A 290 -7.45 -8.51 9.78
N ASN A 291 -8.57 -8.93 9.23
CA ASN A 291 -9.45 -8.14 8.38
C ASN A 291 -10.63 -7.52 9.14
N GLU A 292 -10.36 -6.86 10.28
CA GLU A 292 -11.39 -6.04 10.96
C GLU A 292 -11.67 -4.74 10.18
N PHE A 293 -10.66 -4.22 9.48
CA PHE A 293 -10.76 -3.07 8.60
C PHE A 293 -9.85 -3.23 7.39
N THR A 294 -10.39 -3.11 6.18
CA THR A 294 -9.60 -3.21 4.93
C THR A 294 -9.37 -1.82 4.33
N LEU A 295 -8.11 -1.53 4.00
CA LEU A 295 -7.70 -0.41 3.15
C LEU A 295 -7.27 -0.93 1.78
N GLN A 296 -7.84 -0.37 0.72
CA GLN A 296 -7.43 -0.69 -0.65
C GLN A 296 -6.48 0.40 -1.16
N MET A 297 -5.25 0.00 -1.48
CA MET A 297 -4.26 0.91 -2.08
C MET A 297 -4.56 1.07 -3.57
N PRO A 298 -4.78 2.28 -4.07
CA PRO A 298 -4.91 2.49 -5.50
C PRO A 298 -3.57 2.27 -6.20
N ALA A 299 -3.60 1.69 -7.39
CA ALA A 299 -2.43 1.58 -8.25
C ALA A 299 -1.98 2.98 -8.74
N LEU A 300 -0.71 3.13 -9.12
CA LEU A 300 -0.18 4.45 -9.49
C LEU A 300 -0.90 5.05 -10.71
N HIS A 301 -1.27 4.24 -11.69
CA HIS A 301 -2.01 4.70 -12.88
C HIS A 301 -3.43 5.21 -12.56
N GLU A 302 -4.03 4.76 -11.45
CA GLU A 302 -5.34 5.24 -10.98
C GLU A 302 -5.26 6.58 -10.25
N ARG A 303 -4.04 7.07 -9.97
CA ARG A 303 -3.79 8.31 -9.22
C ARG A 303 -3.57 9.54 -10.12
N GLY A 304 -3.62 9.38 -11.45
CA GLY A 304 -3.56 10.48 -12.40
C GLY A 304 -2.40 11.46 -12.14
N GLY A 305 -2.72 12.71 -11.83
CA GLY A 305 -1.73 13.78 -11.60
C GLY A 305 -0.69 13.53 -10.51
N ASP A 306 -0.97 12.61 -9.57
CA ASP A 306 0.00 12.23 -8.53
C ASP A 306 1.27 11.60 -9.13
N ILE A 307 1.22 11.07 -10.36
CA ILE A 307 2.40 10.48 -11.02
C ILE A 307 3.51 11.54 -11.14
N LEU A 308 3.18 12.74 -11.64
CA LEU A 308 4.17 13.83 -11.76
C LEU A 308 4.57 14.39 -10.38
N LEU A 309 3.64 14.44 -9.44
CA LEU A 309 3.92 14.84 -8.07
C LEU A 309 4.98 13.93 -7.44
N PHE A 310 4.80 12.61 -7.52
CA PHE A 310 5.78 11.63 -7.04
C PHE A 310 7.06 11.63 -7.86
N ALA A 311 7.00 11.80 -9.18
CA ALA A 311 8.19 11.88 -10.02
C ALA A 311 9.10 13.05 -9.60
N ASN A 312 8.52 14.24 -9.38
CA ASN A 312 9.26 15.41 -8.91
C ASN A 312 9.80 15.21 -7.47
N PHE A 313 9.06 14.54 -6.62
CA PHE A 313 9.54 14.20 -5.28
C PHE A 313 10.76 13.27 -5.34
N PHE A 314 10.69 12.19 -6.13
CA PHE A 314 11.81 11.26 -6.30
C PHE A 314 13.00 11.90 -7.02
N LEU A 315 12.77 12.86 -7.92
CA LEU A 315 13.83 13.65 -8.54
C LEU A 315 14.60 14.47 -7.50
N ARG A 316 13.89 15.18 -6.60
CA ARG A 316 14.54 15.91 -5.50
C ARG A 316 15.33 14.98 -4.57
N GLN A 317 14.80 13.78 -4.29
CA GLN A 317 15.51 12.77 -3.51
C GLN A 317 16.75 12.25 -4.25
N ALA A 318 16.63 11.94 -5.54
CA ALA A 318 17.72 11.47 -6.38
C ALA A 318 18.83 12.54 -6.53
N ASN A 319 18.46 13.81 -6.69
CA ASN A 319 19.45 14.92 -6.72
C ASN A 319 20.29 14.96 -5.45
N ARG A 320 19.67 14.82 -4.27
CA ARG A 320 20.37 14.80 -2.98
C ARG A 320 21.28 13.56 -2.84
N GLU A 321 20.78 12.38 -3.24
CA GLU A 321 21.53 11.12 -3.10
C GLU A 321 22.71 11.01 -4.08
N LEU A 322 22.56 11.58 -5.29
CA LEU A 322 23.53 11.45 -6.38
C LEU A 322 24.41 12.70 -6.56
N ASP A 323 24.24 13.72 -5.71
CA ASP A 323 24.90 15.03 -5.83
C ASP A 323 24.74 15.63 -7.24
N ARG A 324 23.48 15.61 -7.75
CA ARG A 324 23.10 16.14 -9.05
C ARG A 324 22.18 17.34 -8.88
N ASN A 325 22.04 18.12 -9.95
CA ASN A 325 21.23 19.35 -9.96
C ASN A 325 20.36 19.37 -11.22
N VAL A 326 19.37 18.46 -11.27
CA VAL A 326 18.40 18.33 -12.37
C VAL A 326 17.12 19.03 -11.93
N ASP A 327 16.64 20.01 -12.73
CA ASP A 327 15.52 20.88 -12.36
C ASP A 327 14.15 20.21 -12.55
N GLY A 328 14.01 19.28 -13.51
CA GLY A 328 12.72 18.69 -13.81
C GLY A 328 12.73 17.73 -15.01
N PHE A 329 11.53 17.55 -15.58
CA PHE A 329 11.27 16.75 -16.77
C PHE A 329 10.82 17.66 -17.89
N ASP A 330 11.26 17.42 -19.14
CA ASP A 330 10.71 18.12 -20.29
C ASP A 330 9.26 17.69 -20.59
N ALA A 331 8.57 18.42 -21.46
CA ALA A 331 7.15 18.19 -21.74
C ALA A 331 6.86 16.79 -22.35
N GLU A 332 7.79 16.22 -23.09
CA GLU A 332 7.66 14.88 -23.68
C GLU A 332 7.86 13.81 -22.62
N SER A 333 8.85 13.95 -21.75
CA SER A 333 9.08 13.08 -20.60
C SER A 333 7.89 13.05 -19.64
N GLN A 334 7.27 14.21 -19.37
CA GLN A 334 6.06 14.28 -18.54
C GLN A 334 4.90 13.49 -19.15
N ARG A 335 4.69 13.60 -20.48
CA ARG A 335 3.67 12.80 -21.17
C ARG A 335 3.94 11.31 -21.06
N ILE A 336 5.17 10.88 -21.32
CA ILE A 336 5.57 9.47 -21.21
C ILE A 336 5.31 8.95 -19.79
N LEU A 337 5.66 9.72 -18.75
CA LEU A 337 5.40 9.34 -17.37
C LEU A 337 3.92 9.19 -17.06
N MET A 338 3.07 10.09 -17.60
CA MET A 338 1.61 10.06 -17.40
C MET A 338 0.93 8.90 -18.15
N ASP A 339 1.40 8.55 -19.34
CA ASP A 339 0.79 7.53 -20.19
C ASP A 339 1.21 6.11 -19.85
N TYR A 340 2.27 5.94 -19.05
CA TYR A 340 2.78 4.61 -18.70
C TYR A 340 1.94 3.93 -17.61
N ALA A 341 1.75 2.61 -17.71
CA ALA A 341 0.87 1.82 -16.85
C ALA A 341 1.40 1.55 -15.43
N TRP A 342 2.69 1.74 -15.18
CA TRP A 342 3.37 1.56 -13.89
C TRP A 342 3.10 0.22 -13.19
N PRO A 343 3.38 -0.93 -13.80
CA PRO A 343 3.13 -2.24 -13.17
C PRO A 343 3.87 -2.43 -11.84
N GLY A 344 5.03 -1.80 -11.66
CA GLY A 344 5.79 -1.77 -10.41
C GLY A 344 5.51 -0.55 -9.52
N ASN A 345 4.48 0.23 -9.84
CA ASN A 345 3.99 1.38 -9.07
C ASN A 345 5.12 2.37 -8.66
N LEU A 346 5.05 2.91 -7.43
CA LEU A 346 6.02 3.90 -6.91
C LEU A 346 7.45 3.35 -6.85
N ARG A 347 7.63 2.03 -6.61
CA ARG A 347 8.96 1.41 -6.59
C ARG A 347 9.62 1.49 -7.97
N GLN A 348 8.86 1.24 -9.03
CA GLN A 348 9.34 1.35 -10.41
C GLN A 348 9.61 2.82 -10.78
N LEU A 349 8.68 3.72 -10.45
CA LEU A 349 8.82 5.16 -10.71
C LEU A 349 10.09 5.71 -10.03
N LYS A 350 10.29 5.42 -8.73
CA LYS A 350 11.49 5.83 -7.97
C LYS A 350 12.78 5.36 -8.64
N ASN A 351 12.85 4.10 -9.04
CA ASN A 351 14.04 3.53 -9.68
C ASN A 351 14.29 4.15 -11.06
N LEU A 352 13.23 4.38 -11.85
CA LEU A 352 13.33 5.02 -13.16
C LEU A 352 13.86 6.45 -13.02
N VAL A 353 13.26 7.26 -12.14
CA VAL A 353 13.65 8.65 -11.92
C VAL A 353 15.08 8.73 -11.41
N LYS A 354 15.46 7.89 -10.44
CA LYS A 354 16.85 7.86 -9.92
C LYS A 354 17.86 7.55 -11.03
N ARG A 355 17.56 6.59 -11.91
CA ARG A 355 18.43 6.24 -13.03
C ARG A 355 18.46 7.38 -14.07
N ALA A 356 17.32 7.96 -14.42
CA ALA A 356 17.26 9.07 -15.34
C ALA A 356 18.04 10.30 -14.83
N THR A 357 17.95 10.60 -13.54
CA THR A 357 18.73 11.67 -12.89
C THR A 357 20.23 11.43 -13.00
N LEU A 358 20.68 10.17 -12.86
CA LEU A 358 22.09 9.83 -13.02
C LEU A 358 22.57 10.01 -14.47
N LEU A 359 21.72 9.65 -15.45
CA LEU A 359 22.04 9.69 -16.89
C LEU A 359 21.84 11.07 -17.53
N ALA A 360 21.07 11.95 -16.92
CA ALA A 360 20.79 13.28 -17.43
C ALA A 360 22.09 14.05 -17.71
N ALA A 361 22.25 14.50 -18.96
CA ALA A 361 23.38 15.34 -19.39
C ALA A 361 23.09 16.83 -19.19
N ASP A 362 21.80 17.20 -19.15
CA ASP A 362 21.31 18.56 -19.05
C ASP A 362 20.60 18.79 -17.71
N THR A 363 20.04 19.98 -17.51
CA THR A 363 19.25 20.32 -16.31
C THR A 363 17.83 19.74 -16.35
N LEU A 364 17.38 19.17 -17.48
CA LEU A 364 16.09 18.51 -17.63
C LEU A 364 16.29 17.05 -18.02
N ILE A 365 15.41 16.19 -17.53
CA ILE A 365 15.31 14.81 -17.97
C ILE A 365 14.52 14.74 -19.28
N HIS A 366 15.14 14.11 -20.28
CA HIS A 366 14.57 13.88 -21.60
C HIS A 366 14.18 12.41 -21.80
N PRO A 367 13.34 12.07 -22.78
CA PRO A 367 12.94 10.69 -23.08
C PRO A 367 14.12 9.72 -23.26
N ARG A 368 15.22 10.19 -23.82
CA ARG A 368 16.47 9.40 -23.97
C ARG A 368 17.08 8.94 -22.65
N ASP A 369 16.84 9.69 -21.56
CA ASP A 369 17.42 9.41 -20.24
C ASP A 369 16.62 8.31 -19.50
N PHE A 370 15.41 7.99 -19.98
CA PHE A 370 14.64 6.85 -19.47
C PHE A 370 15.17 5.50 -19.95
N ALA A 371 15.98 5.48 -21.02
CA ALA A 371 16.58 4.32 -21.71
C ALA A 371 16.18 2.95 -21.16
N ASP A 372 15.58 2.08 -21.94
CA ASP A 372 15.19 0.67 -21.64
C ASP A 372 14.32 0.42 -20.37
N GLY A 373 14.02 1.46 -19.57
CA GLY A 373 13.23 1.34 -18.33
C GLY A 373 11.73 1.41 -18.50
N LEU A 374 11.25 1.80 -19.70
CA LEU A 374 9.84 1.92 -20.04
C LEU A 374 9.41 0.91 -21.11
N THR A 375 10.13 -0.20 -21.27
CA THR A 375 9.63 -1.30 -22.11
C THR A 375 8.32 -1.80 -21.53
N PRO A 376 7.24 -1.93 -22.35
CA PRO A 376 6.01 -2.51 -21.86
C PRO A 376 6.30 -3.91 -21.32
N ALA A 377 5.91 -4.15 -20.07
CA ALA A 377 6.02 -5.46 -19.47
C ALA A 377 5.19 -6.44 -20.30
N SER A 378 5.84 -7.24 -21.12
CA SER A 378 5.25 -8.48 -21.62
C SER A 378 4.89 -9.32 -20.41
N ALA A 379 3.66 -9.80 -20.34
CA ALA A 379 2.94 -10.60 -19.34
C ALA A 379 3.74 -11.27 -18.22
N PRO A 380 3.12 -11.52 -17.04
CA PRO A 380 3.79 -11.83 -15.80
C PRO A 380 4.66 -13.08 -15.94
N ALA A 381 5.97 -12.90 -15.85
CA ALA A 381 6.90 -13.98 -15.60
C ALA A 381 7.00 -14.14 -14.07
N ASP A 382 6.77 -15.37 -13.61
CA ASP A 382 6.96 -15.84 -12.26
C ASP A 382 8.24 -15.27 -11.61
N GLU A 383 8.10 -14.85 -10.37
CA GLU A 383 9.16 -14.30 -9.53
C GLU A 383 10.36 -15.27 -9.43
N ALA A 384 11.49 -14.86 -9.99
CA ALA A 384 12.78 -15.42 -9.66
C ALA A 384 13.67 -14.33 -9.05
N ALA A 385 14.20 -14.61 -7.88
CA ALA A 385 15.10 -13.79 -7.06
C ALA A 385 16.30 -13.22 -7.84
N PRO A 386 16.92 -12.10 -7.39
CA PRO A 386 18.01 -11.44 -8.08
C PRO A 386 19.26 -12.30 -8.04
N GLN A 387 19.63 -12.91 -9.15
CA GLN A 387 20.94 -13.49 -9.37
C GLN A 387 21.82 -12.50 -10.12
N ALA A 388 23.02 -12.32 -9.59
CA ALA A 388 24.10 -11.50 -10.14
C ALA A 388 24.33 -11.76 -11.62
N GLN A 389 24.49 -10.71 -12.41
CA GLN A 389 24.75 -10.74 -13.84
C GLN A 389 26.10 -11.40 -14.14
N ALA A 390 26.04 -12.54 -14.82
CA ALA A 390 27.13 -13.08 -15.64
C ALA A 390 26.70 -12.99 -17.12
N PRO A 391 27.64 -12.88 -18.09
CA PRO A 391 27.40 -12.44 -19.45
C PRO A 391 26.51 -13.38 -20.26
N ALA A 392 25.74 -12.78 -21.17
CA ALA A 392 24.73 -13.34 -22.05
C ALA A 392 25.02 -14.77 -22.55
N SER A 393 24.26 -15.75 -22.07
CA SER A 393 24.12 -17.06 -22.65
C SER A 393 22.80 -17.17 -23.40
N LEU A 394 22.85 -17.46 -24.68
CA LEU A 394 21.73 -17.70 -25.59
C LEU A 394 20.83 -18.83 -25.07
N HIS A 395 19.64 -18.52 -24.62
CA HIS A 395 18.61 -19.52 -24.26
C HIS A 395 18.03 -20.15 -25.52
N LEU A 396 18.25 -21.44 -25.65
CA LEU A 396 17.76 -22.31 -26.70
C LEU A 396 16.35 -22.81 -26.35
N ARG A 397 15.38 -22.48 -27.19
CA ARG A 397 13.96 -22.87 -27.06
C ARG A 397 13.57 -24.10 -27.90
N ASN A 398 14.46 -25.06 -28.14
CA ASN A 398 14.08 -26.34 -28.77
C ASN A 398 14.90 -27.48 -28.15
N SER A 399 14.23 -28.41 -27.49
CA SER A 399 14.85 -29.54 -26.81
C SER A 399 15.67 -30.44 -27.77
N ASP A 400 15.25 -30.51 -29.03
CA ASP A 400 15.91 -31.35 -30.03
C ASP A 400 17.19 -30.70 -30.57
N GLU A 401 17.19 -29.39 -30.77
CA GLU A 401 18.41 -28.63 -31.16
C GLU A 401 19.47 -28.61 -30.03
N GLU A 402 19.03 -28.53 -28.79
CA GLU A 402 19.94 -28.58 -27.65
C GLU A 402 20.59 -29.96 -27.52
N ARG A 403 19.83 -31.02 -27.73
CA ARG A 403 20.35 -32.39 -27.75
C ARG A 403 21.37 -32.61 -28.86
N GLU A 404 21.13 -32.14 -30.08
CA GLU A 404 22.05 -32.22 -31.21
C GLU A 404 23.36 -31.48 -30.95
N ARG A 405 23.31 -30.27 -30.40
CA ARG A 405 24.50 -29.49 -30.04
C ARG A 405 25.34 -30.16 -28.95
N ILE A 406 24.71 -30.81 -27.98
CA ILE A 406 25.41 -31.56 -26.94
C ILE A 406 26.13 -32.76 -27.59
N ILE A 407 25.51 -33.46 -28.52
CA ILE A 407 26.08 -34.59 -29.24
C ILE A 407 27.28 -34.11 -30.06
N GLU A 408 27.13 -33.02 -30.81
CA GLU A 408 28.18 -32.46 -31.65
C GLU A 408 29.41 -32.01 -30.82
N ALA A 409 29.18 -31.31 -29.70
CA ALA A 409 30.22 -30.88 -28.78
C ALA A 409 30.95 -32.07 -28.12
N LEU A 410 30.25 -33.16 -27.80
CA LEU A 410 30.83 -34.37 -27.28
C LEU A 410 31.70 -35.11 -28.35
N GLN A 411 31.22 -35.15 -29.60
CA GLN A 411 31.97 -35.73 -30.70
C GLN A 411 33.26 -34.95 -31.01
N GLN A 412 33.17 -33.61 -31.12
CA GLN A 412 34.33 -32.73 -31.35
C GLN A 412 35.39 -32.83 -30.24
N THR A 413 34.97 -33.05 -29.01
CA THR A 413 35.89 -33.17 -27.87
C THR A 413 36.29 -34.61 -27.52
N LYS A 414 35.97 -35.56 -28.38
CA LYS A 414 36.21 -36.99 -28.16
C LYS A 414 35.66 -37.49 -26.82
N TYR A 415 34.41 -37.11 -26.53
CA TYR A 415 33.66 -37.41 -25.30
C TYR A 415 34.31 -36.88 -24.00
N ASN A 416 35.20 -35.89 -24.09
CA ASN A 416 35.72 -35.21 -22.91
C ASN A 416 34.71 -34.19 -22.39
N LYS A 417 33.91 -34.57 -21.35
CA LYS A 417 32.84 -33.77 -20.77
C LYS A 417 33.28 -32.41 -20.25
N SER A 418 34.54 -32.26 -19.80
CA SER A 418 35.04 -30.97 -19.32
C SER A 418 35.33 -30.01 -20.48
N LYS A 419 35.91 -30.49 -21.58
CA LYS A 419 36.15 -29.69 -22.78
C LYS A 419 34.84 -29.40 -23.54
N ALA A 420 33.90 -30.34 -23.56
CA ALA A 420 32.58 -30.13 -24.15
C ALA A 420 31.78 -29.07 -23.39
N ALA A 421 31.82 -29.02 -22.04
CA ALA A 421 31.19 -27.98 -21.23
C ALA A 421 31.79 -26.59 -21.54
N GLN A 422 33.11 -26.52 -21.71
CA GLN A 422 33.81 -25.30 -22.08
C GLN A 422 33.46 -24.81 -23.50
N LEU A 423 33.31 -25.75 -24.46
CA LEU A 423 32.92 -25.45 -25.84
C LEU A 423 31.47 -24.93 -25.92
N LEU A 424 30.56 -25.45 -25.09
CA LEU A 424 29.17 -25.07 -25.01
C LEU A 424 28.94 -23.84 -24.12
N GLY A 425 29.97 -23.32 -23.44
CA GLY A 425 29.84 -22.19 -22.53
C GLY A 425 29.00 -22.47 -21.27
N VAL A 426 28.91 -23.75 -20.86
CA VAL A 426 28.17 -24.20 -19.69
C VAL A 426 29.08 -24.83 -18.65
N ASP A 427 28.65 -24.83 -17.38
CA ASP A 427 29.45 -25.53 -16.36
C ASP A 427 29.30 -27.06 -16.48
N ARG A 428 30.33 -27.78 -15.97
CA ARG A 428 30.43 -29.23 -16.08
C ARG A 428 29.22 -29.95 -15.43
N LYS A 429 28.66 -29.41 -14.36
CA LYS A 429 27.52 -30.00 -13.64
C LYS A 429 26.25 -29.89 -14.46
N THR A 430 26.03 -28.75 -15.09
CA THR A 430 24.90 -28.49 -16.00
C THR A 430 24.95 -29.42 -17.21
N LEU A 431 26.10 -29.55 -17.86
CA LEU A 431 26.28 -30.51 -18.98
C LEU A 431 26.03 -31.96 -18.56
N TYR A 432 26.49 -32.36 -17.36
CA TYR A 432 26.28 -33.73 -16.86
C TYR A 432 24.78 -34.00 -16.61
N ASN A 433 24.04 -33.05 -16.05
CA ASN A 433 22.61 -33.16 -15.84
C ASN A 433 21.84 -33.27 -17.17
N LYS A 434 22.25 -32.48 -18.18
CA LYS A 434 21.66 -32.52 -19.53
C LYS A 434 21.93 -33.81 -20.26
N ILE A 435 23.14 -34.34 -20.19
CA ILE A 435 23.50 -35.66 -20.74
C ILE A 435 22.61 -36.76 -20.12
N LYS A 436 22.39 -36.70 -18.79
CA LYS A 436 21.54 -37.65 -18.10
C LYS A 436 20.06 -37.48 -18.48
N GLN A 437 19.61 -36.26 -18.67
CA GLN A 437 18.22 -35.91 -19.06
C GLN A 437 17.88 -36.39 -20.47
N TYR A 438 18.83 -36.28 -21.43
CA TYR A 438 18.62 -36.67 -22.82
C TYR A 438 19.09 -38.13 -23.13
N GLY A 439 19.59 -38.88 -22.14
CA GLY A 439 20.00 -40.27 -22.30
C GLY A 439 21.22 -40.45 -23.20
N LEU A 440 22.17 -39.50 -23.19
CA LEU A 440 23.38 -39.46 -24.04
C LEU A 440 24.64 -40.03 -23.33
#